data_3d69bc6193c8b4abd25cfac8e1bb13bd
#
_entry.id   3d69bc6193c8b4abd25cfac8e1bb13bd
#
_cell.length_a   1.000
_cell.length_b   1.000
_cell.length_c   1.000
_cell.angle_alpha   90.00
_cell.angle_beta   90.00
_cell.angle_gamma   90.00
#
_symmetry.space_group_name_H-M   'P 1'
#
loop_
_entity.id
_entity.type
_entity.pdbx_description
1 polymer ?
#
loop_
_entity_poly.entity_id
_entity_poly.type
_entity_poly.pdbx_seq_one_letter_code
_entity_poly.pdbx_strand_id
1 'polypeptide(L)'
;SIAFYGLIIGTGVLAGILMAAYMAKKSGQNPDDYWDFAIYAVIFSIIGARIYYVVFSWDLYKKDLLSIFNLRRGGLAIYGAVIAAFITLFVYAKIKKLSPYQIGDCGVYGQIVGRWGNFFNREVFGGYTDTLFAMRLPVDAVRPGDITKSQLDGMALMGDVNFIQVHPTFLYEGVWNLAILTIMLVYHKRKKFHGQMCLFYLGGYGIGRFIIEGIRTDRLLIPGTQIAVSQLLGLLLFIFSVVMDIVLRIRLKGGKSR
;
A
#
# COMPACT_ATOMS: atom_id res chain seq x y z
N SER A 1 2.51 -10.20 17.99
CA SER A 1 2.22 -9.14 18.95
C SER A 1 2.20 -7.78 18.27
N ILE A 2 1.35 -6.86 18.73
CA ILE A 2 1.17 -5.50 18.18
C ILE A 2 2.51 -4.74 18.07
N ALA A 3 3.44 -4.99 19.00
CA ALA A 3 4.76 -4.34 19.01
C ALA A 3 5.61 -4.69 17.77
N PHE A 4 5.62 -5.94 17.33
CA PHE A 4 6.38 -6.35 16.14
C PHE A 4 5.81 -5.75 14.84
N TYR A 5 4.49 -5.71 14.73
CA TYR A 5 3.84 -5.08 13.58
C TYR A 5 4.20 -3.59 13.47
N GLY A 6 4.08 -2.86 14.58
CA GLY A 6 4.45 -1.44 14.64
C GLY A 6 5.93 -1.21 14.30
N LEU A 7 6.84 -2.07 14.79
CA LEU A 7 8.26 -2.00 14.49
C LEU A 7 8.54 -2.20 12.99
N ILE A 8 7.92 -3.20 12.36
CA ILE A 8 8.11 -3.49 10.94
C ILE A 8 7.56 -2.36 10.06
N ILE A 9 6.38 -1.85 10.39
CA ILE A 9 5.81 -0.69 9.67
C ILE A 9 6.71 0.53 9.83
N GLY A 10 7.16 0.83 11.07
CA GLY A 10 8.07 1.95 11.33
C GLY A 10 9.40 1.83 10.57
N THR A 11 9.98 0.63 10.55
CA THR A 11 11.19 0.34 9.76
C THR A 11 10.94 0.52 8.26
N GLY A 12 9.77 0.08 7.77
CA GLY A 12 9.37 0.25 6.37
C GLY A 12 9.22 1.72 5.99
N VAL A 13 8.58 2.52 6.85
CA VAL A 13 8.43 3.97 6.66
C VAL A 13 9.81 4.64 6.63
N LEU A 14 10.68 4.32 7.60
CA LEU A 14 12.04 4.88 7.65
C LEU A 14 12.85 4.51 6.40
N ALA A 15 12.83 3.24 6.00
CA ALA A 15 13.50 2.78 4.78
C ALA A 15 12.96 3.50 3.53
N GLY A 16 11.65 3.75 3.47
CA GLY A 16 11.02 4.51 2.40
C GLY A 16 11.50 5.96 2.35
N ILE A 17 11.60 6.62 3.48
CA ILE A 17 12.09 8.01 3.59
C ILE A 17 13.56 8.08 3.15
N LEU A 18 14.41 7.18 3.66
CA LEU A 18 15.83 7.10 3.29
C LEU A 18 16.00 6.88 1.78
N MET A 19 15.20 5.99 1.18
CA MET A 19 15.23 5.75 -0.25
C MET A 19 14.76 6.98 -1.04
N ALA A 20 13.70 7.65 -0.61
CA ALA A 20 13.21 8.88 -1.26
C ALA A 20 14.26 9.99 -1.21
N ALA A 21 14.89 10.21 -0.05
CA ALA A 21 15.97 11.19 0.12
C ALA A 21 17.21 10.85 -0.73
N TYR A 22 17.59 9.56 -0.80
CA TYR A 22 18.66 9.09 -1.67
C TYR A 22 18.36 9.36 -3.16
N MET A 23 17.13 9.04 -3.60
CA MET A 23 16.71 9.28 -4.98
C MET A 23 16.61 10.78 -5.30
N ALA A 24 16.19 11.60 -4.34
CA ALA A 24 16.20 13.06 -4.45
C ALA A 24 17.61 13.59 -4.69
N LYS A 25 18.58 13.19 -3.84
CA LYS A 25 19.99 13.57 -4.02
C LYS A 25 20.53 13.16 -5.39
N LYS A 26 20.21 11.93 -5.82
CA LYS A 26 20.61 11.41 -7.15
C LYS A 26 19.97 12.16 -8.32
N SER A 27 18.82 12.80 -8.09
CA SER A 27 18.09 13.61 -9.08
C SER A 27 18.40 15.12 -9.00
N GLY A 28 19.39 15.52 -8.16
CA GLY A 28 19.76 16.92 -7.99
C GLY A 28 18.78 17.74 -7.15
N GLN A 29 17.94 17.08 -6.34
CA GLN A 29 16.98 17.70 -5.41
C GLN A 29 17.57 17.72 -4.01
N ASN A 30 17.04 18.61 -3.13
CA ASN A 30 17.44 18.66 -1.75
C ASN A 30 16.83 17.51 -0.94
N PRO A 31 17.62 16.61 -0.34
CA PRO A 31 17.10 15.51 0.48
C PRO A 31 16.31 15.97 1.71
N ASP A 32 16.61 17.13 2.28
CA ASP A 32 15.96 17.65 3.50
C ASP A 32 14.49 17.94 3.27
N ASP A 33 14.11 18.35 2.06
CA ASP A 33 12.71 18.55 1.70
C ASP A 33 11.89 17.24 1.79
N TYR A 34 12.53 16.09 1.60
CA TYR A 34 11.89 14.79 1.71
C TYR A 34 11.73 14.32 3.15
N TRP A 35 12.66 14.67 4.01
CA TRP A 35 12.53 14.46 5.47
C TRP A 35 11.43 15.32 6.05
N ASP A 36 11.43 16.61 5.75
CA ASP A 36 10.37 17.54 6.15
C ASP A 36 9.00 17.06 5.68
N PHE A 37 8.88 16.74 4.38
CA PHE A 37 7.63 16.23 3.81
C PHE A 37 7.16 14.96 4.51
N ALA A 38 8.06 14.02 4.80
CA ALA A 38 7.71 12.75 5.44
C ALA A 38 7.13 12.96 6.84
N ILE A 39 7.69 13.88 7.64
CA ILE A 39 7.16 14.21 8.96
C ILE A 39 5.73 14.73 8.85
N TYR A 40 5.47 15.70 7.97
CA TYR A 40 4.12 16.22 7.76
C TYR A 40 3.18 15.16 7.20
N ALA A 41 3.64 14.37 6.23
CA ALA A 41 2.83 13.31 5.62
C ALA A 41 2.41 12.26 6.64
N VAL A 42 3.30 11.82 7.55
CA VAL A 42 2.96 10.86 8.61
C VAL A 42 1.94 11.45 9.57
N ILE A 43 2.17 12.66 10.07
CA ILE A 43 1.26 13.31 11.04
C ILE A 43 -0.14 13.48 10.43
N PHE A 44 -0.23 14.10 9.25
CA PHE A 44 -1.52 14.35 8.61
C PHE A 44 -2.20 13.07 8.10
N SER A 45 -1.43 12.04 7.71
CA SER A 45 -2.01 10.73 7.37
C SER A 45 -2.68 10.07 8.56
N ILE A 46 -2.09 10.13 9.76
CA ILE A 46 -2.72 9.58 10.98
C ILE A 46 -4.01 10.35 11.29
N ILE A 47 -3.97 11.67 11.22
CA ILE A 47 -5.14 12.52 11.44
C ILE A 47 -6.24 12.21 10.40
N GLY A 48 -5.88 12.16 9.13
CA GLY A 48 -6.82 11.86 8.05
C GLY A 48 -7.42 10.47 8.16
N ALA A 49 -6.61 9.46 8.52
CA ALA A 49 -7.08 8.09 8.77
C ALA A 49 -8.12 8.05 9.89
N ARG A 50 -7.89 8.82 10.96
CA ARG A 50 -8.81 8.91 12.09
C ARG A 50 -10.09 9.63 11.74
N ILE A 51 -10.00 10.79 11.09
CA ILE A 51 -11.17 11.56 10.64
C ILE A 51 -12.05 10.69 9.73
N TYR A 52 -11.46 10.04 8.73
CA TYR A 52 -12.20 9.17 7.82
C TYR A 52 -12.93 8.06 8.57
N TYR A 53 -12.23 7.35 9.47
CA TYR A 53 -12.84 6.29 10.25
C TYR A 53 -14.00 6.78 11.11
N VAL A 54 -13.82 7.90 11.83
CA VAL A 54 -14.85 8.49 12.68
C VAL A 54 -16.09 8.90 11.87
N VAL A 55 -15.91 9.52 10.71
CA VAL A 55 -17.03 9.94 9.84
C VAL A 55 -17.85 8.73 9.40
N PHE A 56 -17.19 7.63 8.96
CA PHE A 56 -17.90 6.44 8.48
C PHE A 56 -18.34 5.48 9.60
N SER A 57 -17.92 5.71 10.83
CA SER A 57 -18.30 4.91 12.01
C SER A 57 -18.91 5.81 13.10
N TRP A 58 -19.59 6.88 12.71
CA TRP A 58 -20.10 7.92 13.61
C TRP A 58 -20.94 7.37 14.77
N ASP A 59 -21.71 6.32 14.53
CA ASP A 59 -22.55 5.68 15.55
C ASP A 59 -21.77 5.20 16.77
N LEU A 60 -20.49 4.85 16.62
CA LEU A 60 -19.62 4.44 17.72
C LEU A 60 -19.14 5.62 18.58
N TYR A 61 -19.14 6.84 18.04
CA TYR A 61 -18.53 8.03 18.65
C TYR A 61 -19.54 9.07 19.15
N LYS A 62 -20.77 9.07 18.62
CA LYS A 62 -21.81 10.09 18.95
C LYS A 62 -22.14 10.17 20.44
N LYS A 63 -21.92 9.11 21.23
CA LYS A 63 -22.20 9.07 22.68
C LYS A 63 -21.01 9.45 23.55
N ASP A 64 -19.77 9.37 22.99
CA ASP A 64 -18.53 9.68 23.69
C ASP A 64 -17.52 10.29 22.71
N LEU A 65 -17.58 11.61 22.54
CA LEU A 65 -16.73 12.34 21.62
C LEU A 65 -15.25 12.32 22.02
N LEU A 66 -14.93 12.13 23.32
CA LEU A 66 -13.54 12.03 23.76
C LEU A 66 -12.86 10.77 23.26
N SER A 67 -13.62 9.72 23.00
CA SER A 67 -13.10 8.47 22.42
C SER A 67 -12.52 8.65 21.02
N ILE A 68 -12.85 9.76 20.31
CA ILE A 68 -12.26 10.10 19.02
C ILE A 68 -10.74 10.25 19.12
N PHE A 69 -10.21 10.73 20.23
CA PHE A 69 -8.78 10.92 20.43
C PHE A 69 -8.05 9.66 20.91
N ASN A 70 -8.79 8.58 21.22
CA ASN A 70 -8.17 7.34 21.69
C ASN A 70 -7.75 6.44 20.52
N LEU A 71 -6.53 6.68 20.01
CA LEU A 71 -5.94 5.91 18.91
C LEU A 71 -5.51 4.49 19.34
N ARG A 72 -5.36 4.21 20.65
CA ARG A 72 -4.92 2.89 21.14
C ARG A 72 -5.96 1.79 20.90
N ARG A 73 -7.23 2.14 20.76
CA ARG A 73 -8.33 1.21 20.43
C ARG A 73 -8.42 0.89 18.94
N GLY A 74 -7.48 1.38 18.12
CA GLY A 74 -7.55 1.24 16.68
C GLY A 74 -8.50 2.27 16.04
N GLY A 75 -9.11 1.93 14.91
CA GLY A 75 -10.02 2.84 14.20
C GLY A 75 -9.28 3.86 13.35
N LEU A 76 -8.39 3.37 12.48
CA LEU A 76 -7.68 4.15 11.46
C LEU A 76 -8.01 3.57 10.08
N ALA A 77 -8.52 4.39 9.17
CA ALA A 77 -8.87 3.98 7.82
C ALA A 77 -7.77 4.35 6.82
N ILE A 78 -7.27 3.37 6.09
CA ILE A 78 -6.19 3.57 5.10
C ILE A 78 -6.56 4.60 4.03
N TYR A 79 -7.81 4.65 3.59
CA TYR A 79 -8.27 5.62 2.60
C TYR A 79 -8.10 7.06 3.08
N GLY A 80 -8.43 7.34 4.35
CA GLY A 80 -8.22 8.66 4.95
C GLY A 80 -6.73 9.03 5.03
N ALA A 81 -5.86 8.06 5.34
CA ALA A 81 -4.41 8.28 5.35
C ALA A 81 -3.89 8.65 3.95
N VAL A 82 -4.30 7.92 2.92
CA VAL A 82 -3.88 8.16 1.53
C VAL A 82 -4.35 9.53 1.03
N ILE A 83 -5.63 9.87 1.26
CA ILE A 83 -6.18 11.18 0.89
C ILE A 83 -5.40 12.30 1.56
N ALA A 84 -5.16 12.20 2.87
CA ALA A 84 -4.41 13.20 3.61
C ALA A 84 -2.95 13.33 3.15
N ALA A 85 -2.29 12.20 2.82
CA ALA A 85 -0.94 12.21 2.25
C ALA A 85 -0.89 12.96 0.91
N PHE A 86 -1.87 12.73 0.03
CA PHE A 86 -1.97 13.47 -1.24
C PHE A 86 -2.21 14.97 -1.03
N ILE A 87 -3.13 15.33 -0.14
CA ILE A 87 -3.37 16.74 0.19
C ILE A 87 -2.09 17.37 0.73
N THR A 88 -1.40 16.69 1.66
CA THR A 88 -0.14 17.16 2.23
C THR A 88 0.93 17.35 1.16
N LEU A 89 1.04 16.44 0.19
CA LEU A 89 1.99 16.54 -0.92
C LEU A 89 1.78 17.84 -1.71
N PHE A 90 0.54 18.13 -2.12
CA PHE A 90 0.26 19.33 -2.91
C PHE A 90 0.42 20.62 -2.10
N VAL A 91 -0.02 20.63 -0.84
CA VAL A 91 0.13 21.78 0.05
C VAL A 91 1.61 22.06 0.32
N TYR A 92 2.37 21.03 0.70
CA TYR A 92 3.80 21.13 0.96
C TYR A 92 4.57 21.62 -0.27
N ALA A 93 4.31 21.02 -1.42
CA ALA A 93 4.94 21.42 -2.69
C ALA A 93 4.65 22.89 -3.00
N LYS A 94 3.41 23.34 -2.78
CA LYS A 94 3.03 24.75 -2.99
C LYS A 94 3.75 25.70 -2.05
N ILE A 95 3.84 25.37 -0.76
CA ILE A 95 4.51 26.20 0.26
C ILE A 95 6.01 26.30 -0.01
N LYS A 96 6.67 25.18 -0.31
CA LYS A 96 8.11 25.11 -0.59
C LYS A 96 8.47 25.49 -2.04
N LYS A 97 7.48 25.81 -2.87
CA LYS A 97 7.65 26.11 -4.33
C LYS A 97 8.35 24.97 -5.09
N LEU A 98 8.04 23.73 -4.72
CA LEU A 98 8.56 22.51 -5.34
C LEU A 98 7.54 21.94 -6.32
N SER A 99 8.00 21.07 -7.20
CA SER A 99 7.11 20.29 -8.07
C SER A 99 6.55 19.08 -7.32
N PRO A 100 5.23 18.93 -7.15
CA PRO A 100 4.64 17.74 -6.52
C PRO A 100 4.96 16.46 -7.30
N TYR A 101 5.15 16.57 -8.62
CA TYR A 101 5.53 15.45 -9.48
C TYR A 101 6.95 14.95 -9.23
N GLN A 102 7.87 15.85 -8.88
CA GLN A 102 9.24 15.49 -8.51
C GLN A 102 9.27 14.80 -7.17
N ILE A 103 8.53 15.32 -6.18
CA ILE A 103 8.40 14.69 -4.86
C ILE A 103 7.76 13.31 -5.00
N GLY A 104 6.68 13.18 -5.81
CA GLY A 104 6.03 11.92 -6.10
C GLY A 104 6.96 10.88 -6.73
N ASP A 105 7.79 11.28 -7.70
CA ASP A 105 8.76 10.38 -8.36
C ASP A 105 9.77 9.76 -7.38
N CYS A 106 10.14 10.45 -6.32
CA CYS A 106 11.07 9.94 -5.32
C CYS A 106 10.35 9.30 -4.11
N GLY A 107 9.11 9.71 -3.83
CA GLY A 107 8.35 9.24 -2.66
C GLY A 107 7.79 7.82 -2.77
N VAL A 108 7.64 7.28 -3.98
CA VAL A 108 6.95 6.00 -4.21
C VAL A 108 7.77 4.74 -3.88
N TYR A 109 9.00 4.90 -3.39
CA TYR A 109 9.92 3.76 -3.19
C TYR A 109 9.72 2.99 -1.86
N GLY A 110 8.83 3.43 -0.97
CA GLY A 110 8.84 3.00 0.44
C GLY A 110 7.88 1.88 0.86
N GLN A 111 7.10 1.26 -0.04
CA GLN A 111 5.99 0.39 0.40
C GLN A 111 6.32 -1.11 0.62
N ILE A 112 7.51 -1.56 0.25
CA ILE A 112 7.80 -3.01 0.16
C ILE A 112 7.90 -3.69 1.53
N VAL A 113 8.54 -3.02 2.49
CA VAL A 113 8.88 -3.62 3.79
C VAL A 113 7.64 -3.83 4.67
N GLY A 114 6.62 -2.96 4.55
CA GLY A 114 5.40 -3.04 5.38
C GLY A 114 4.59 -4.34 5.21
N ARG A 115 4.74 -5.05 4.09
CA ARG A 115 4.01 -6.29 3.83
C ARG A 115 4.42 -7.46 4.73
N TRP A 116 5.65 -7.46 5.24
CA TRP A 116 6.10 -8.45 6.21
C TRP A 116 5.38 -8.37 7.55
N GLY A 117 4.78 -7.21 7.87
CA GLY A 117 3.92 -7.07 9.05
C GLY A 117 2.69 -7.99 9.02
N ASN A 118 2.11 -8.22 7.85
CA ASN A 118 0.95 -9.09 7.70
C ASN A 118 1.27 -10.56 8.04
N PHE A 119 2.49 -11.02 7.75
CA PHE A 119 2.95 -12.35 8.15
C PHE A 119 2.99 -12.50 9.67
N PHE A 120 3.56 -11.52 10.38
CA PHE A 120 3.66 -11.57 11.83
C PHE A 120 2.30 -11.43 12.53
N ASN A 121 1.35 -10.71 11.90
CA ASN A 121 -0.01 -10.61 12.39
C ASN A 121 -0.90 -11.80 12.00
N ARG A 122 -0.41 -12.71 11.12
CA ARG A 122 -1.15 -13.86 10.61
C ARG A 122 -2.48 -13.45 9.96
N GLU A 123 -2.44 -12.38 9.20
CA GLU A 123 -3.58 -11.80 8.50
C GLU A 123 -3.26 -11.58 7.01
N VAL A 124 -4.29 -11.31 6.20
CA VAL A 124 -4.09 -11.02 4.77
C VAL A 124 -3.44 -12.21 4.05
N PHE A 125 -3.98 -13.40 4.25
CA PHE A 125 -3.60 -14.61 3.51
C PHE A 125 -4.64 -14.97 2.46
N GLY A 126 -4.28 -15.86 1.55
CA GLY A 126 -5.18 -16.31 0.48
C GLY A 126 -5.93 -17.59 0.79
N GLY A 127 -6.65 -18.11 -0.22
CA GLY A 127 -7.37 -19.37 -0.14
C GLY A 127 -6.46 -20.57 0.15
N TYR A 128 -7.07 -21.75 0.27
CA TYR A 128 -6.34 -23.01 0.40
C TYR A 128 -5.40 -23.24 -0.79
N THR A 129 -4.22 -23.75 -0.51
CA THR A 129 -3.25 -24.18 -1.52
C THR A 129 -2.38 -25.31 -0.99
N ASP A 130 -2.01 -26.21 -1.88
CA ASP A 130 -1.03 -27.31 -1.65
C ASP A 130 0.26 -27.12 -2.44
N THR A 131 0.45 -25.94 -3.05
CA THR A 131 1.63 -25.60 -3.82
C THR A 131 2.90 -25.53 -2.95
N LEU A 132 4.07 -25.56 -3.60
CA LEU A 132 5.38 -25.49 -2.93
C LEU A 132 5.53 -24.29 -1.98
N PHE A 133 4.82 -23.19 -2.26
CA PHE A 133 4.85 -21.96 -1.45
C PHE A 133 3.71 -21.90 -0.42
N ALA A 134 3.00 -23.01 -0.17
CA ALA A 134 1.94 -23.03 0.83
C ALA A 134 2.49 -22.65 2.22
N MET A 135 1.83 -21.68 2.85
CA MET A 135 2.12 -21.26 4.22
C MET A 135 1.20 -22.02 5.17
N ARG A 136 1.73 -22.54 6.26
CA ARG A 136 0.97 -23.20 7.33
C ARG A 136 0.78 -22.26 8.50
N LEU A 137 -0.48 -22.10 8.90
CA LEU A 137 -0.86 -21.27 10.04
C LEU A 137 -1.62 -22.12 11.05
N PRO A 138 -1.27 -22.07 12.37
CA PRO A 138 -2.07 -22.69 13.42
C PRO A 138 -3.48 -22.10 13.41
N VAL A 139 -4.51 -22.95 13.46
CA VAL A 139 -5.92 -22.52 13.41
C VAL A 139 -6.28 -21.59 14.57
N ASP A 140 -5.77 -21.89 15.76
CA ASP A 140 -5.98 -21.11 16.99
C ASP A 140 -5.35 -19.71 16.97
N ALA A 141 -4.39 -19.51 16.05
CA ALA A 141 -3.67 -18.25 15.92
C ALA A 141 -4.23 -17.32 14.81
N VAL A 142 -5.27 -17.77 14.10
CA VAL A 142 -5.96 -17.04 13.02
C VAL A 142 -7.35 -16.62 13.51
N ARG A 143 -7.84 -15.47 13.05
CA ARG A 143 -9.21 -15.02 13.36
C ARG A 143 -10.22 -15.99 12.73
N PRO A 144 -11.19 -16.51 13.50
CA PRO A 144 -12.15 -17.48 12.96
C PRO A 144 -12.93 -17.01 11.73
N GLY A 145 -13.22 -15.71 11.64
CA GLY A 145 -13.93 -15.11 10.50
C GLY A 145 -13.12 -15.05 9.19
N ASP A 146 -11.80 -15.23 9.27
CA ASP A 146 -10.91 -15.18 8.09
C ASP A 146 -10.67 -16.58 7.51
N ILE A 147 -11.17 -17.65 8.18
CA ILE A 147 -10.96 -19.03 7.77
C ILE A 147 -12.15 -19.48 6.90
N THR A 148 -11.85 -19.96 5.70
CA THR A 148 -12.84 -20.49 4.77
C THR A 148 -13.06 -22.00 4.98
N LYS A 149 -14.22 -22.51 4.50
CA LYS A 149 -14.54 -23.94 4.57
C LYS A 149 -13.48 -24.79 3.86
N SER A 150 -13.00 -24.36 2.69
CA SER A 150 -11.97 -25.09 1.94
C SER A 150 -10.63 -25.19 2.68
N GLN A 151 -10.31 -24.21 3.52
CA GLN A 151 -9.12 -24.25 4.39
C GLN A 151 -9.29 -25.22 5.55
N LEU A 152 -10.51 -25.31 6.11
CA LEU A 152 -10.84 -26.29 7.15
C LEU A 152 -10.84 -27.72 6.62
N ASP A 153 -11.41 -27.95 5.43
CA ASP A 153 -11.43 -29.26 4.77
C ASP A 153 -10.01 -29.76 4.43
N GLY A 154 -9.08 -28.85 4.19
CA GLY A 154 -7.66 -29.13 3.95
C GLY A 154 -6.76 -29.04 5.18
N MET A 155 -7.33 -29.07 6.40
CA MET A 155 -6.52 -29.04 7.62
C MET A 155 -5.57 -30.20 7.73
N ALA A 156 -4.34 -29.92 8.17
CA ALA A 156 -3.33 -30.91 8.50
C ALA A 156 -3.05 -30.89 10.01
N LEU A 157 -3.10 -32.05 10.65
CA LEU A 157 -2.67 -32.21 12.03
C LEU A 157 -1.15 -32.47 12.05
N MET A 158 -0.40 -31.66 12.78
CA MET A 158 1.04 -31.83 13.01
C MET A 158 1.31 -31.79 14.51
N GLY A 159 1.60 -32.95 15.08
CA GLY A 159 1.59 -33.12 16.55
C GLY A 159 0.19 -32.88 17.10
N ASP A 160 0.07 -32.01 18.12
CA ASP A 160 -1.21 -31.66 18.75
C ASP A 160 -1.84 -30.36 18.18
N VAL A 161 -1.31 -29.81 17.08
CA VAL A 161 -1.75 -28.53 16.51
C VAL A 161 -2.35 -28.75 15.14
N ASN A 162 -3.55 -28.18 14.94
CA ASN A 162 -4.20 -28.11 13.64
C ASN A 162 -3.69 -26.91 12.84
N PHE A 163 -3.29 -27.13 11.59
CA PHE A 163 -2.81 -26.12 10.67
C PHE A 163 -3.70 -26.01 9.45
N ILE A 164 -3.96 -24.78 9.00
CA ILE A 164 -4.50 -24.51 7.67
C ILE A 164 -3.36 -24.21 6.70
N GLN A 165 -3.51 -24.63 5.44
CA GLN A 165 -2.58 -24.29 4.35
C GLN A 165 -3.19 -23.20 3.48
N VAL A 166 -2.42 -22.12 3.26
CA VAL A 166 -2.91 -20.91 2.60
C VAL A 166 -1.89 -20.31 1.65
N HIS A 167 -2.35 -19.55 0.66
CA HIS A 167 -1.48 -18.72 -0.15
C HIS A 167 -0.85 -17.59 0.69
N PRO A 168 0.48 -17.45 0.73
CA PRO A 168 1.17 -16.37 1.42
C PRO A 168 1.12 -15.08 0.59
N THR A 169 -0.02 -14.42 0.53
CA THR A 169 -0.23 -13.23 -0.32
C THR A 169 0.71 -12.09 0.03
N PHE A 170 1.13 -11.95 1.29
CA PHE A 170 2.14 -10.98 1.70
C PHE A 170 3.47 -11.20 0.95
N LEU A 171 3.87 -12.47 0.73
CA LEU A 171 5.09 -12.81 -0.01
C LEU A 171 4.94 -12.46 -1.48
N TYR A 172 3.78 -12.78 -2.08
CA TYR A 172 3.50 -12.46 -3.48
C TYR A 172 3.52 -10.94 -3.71
N GLU A 173 2.86 -10.18 -2.82
CA GLU A 173 2.90 -8.72 -2.88
C GLU A 173 4.32 -8.17 -2.63
N GLY A 174 5.08 -8.76 -1.72
CA GLY A 174 6.47 -8.37 -1.45
C GLY A 174 7.37 -8.56 -2.66
N VAL A 175 7.32 -9.74 -3.29
CA VAL A 175 8.10 -10.07 -4.51
C VAL A 175 7.67 -9.18 -5.68
N TRP A 176 6.37 -8.98 -5.87
CA TRP A 176 5.83 -8.10 -6.90
C TRP A 176 6.31 -6.65 -6.75
N ASN A 177 6.20 -6.10 -5.54
CA ASN A 177 6.67 -4.75 -5.24
C ASN A 177 8.19 -4.60 -5.41
N LEU A 178 8.97 -5.63 -5.05
CA LEU A 178 10.41 -5.66 -5.28
C LEU A 178 10.76 -5.65 -6.77
N ALA A 179 9.99 -6.37 -7.60
CA ALA A 179 10.15 -6.36 -9.05
C ALA A 179 9.84 -4.95 -9.61
N ILE A 180 8.74 -4.34 -9.19
CA ILE A 180 8.40 -2.95 -9.58
C ILE A 180 9.52 -1.99 -9.17
N LEU A 181 10.00 -2.06 -7.93
CA LEU A 181 11.10 -1.23 -7.44
C LEU A 181 12.34 -1.38 -8.31
N THR A 182 12.72 -2.62 -8.62
CA THR A 182 13.90 -2.90 -9.45
C THR A 182 13.75 -2.27 -10.85
N ILE A 183 12.59 -2.46 -11.49
CA ILE A 183 12.28 -1.85 -12.80
C ILE A 183 12.37 -0.32 -12.70
N MET A 184 11.79 0.28 -11.67
CA MET A 184 11.82 1.73 -11.46
C MET A 184 13.24 2.25 -11.28
N LEU A 185 14.08 1.58 -10.48
CA LEU A 185 15.48 1.97 -10.25
C LEU A 185 16.30 1.92 -11.54
N VAL A 186 16.13 0.85 -12.34
CA VAL A 186 16.81 0.71 -13.64
C VAL A 186 16.33 1.77 -14.63
N TYR A 187 15.02 2.03 -14.66
CA TYR A 187 14.44 2.97 -15.61
C TYR A 187 14.58 4.45 -15.19
N HIS A 188 14.86 4.73 -13.92
CA HIS A 188 14.87 6.10 -13.35
C HIS A 188 15.70 7.09 -14.17
N LYS A 189 16.87 6.68 -14.63
CA LYS A 189 17.76 7.53 -15.48
C LYS A 189 17.20 7.79 -16.89
N ARG A 190 16.22 6.98 -17.33
CA ARG A 190 15.62 7.06 -18.67
C ARG A 190 14.24 7.72 -18.66
N LYS A 191 13.82 8.24 -17.51
CA LYS A 191 12.53 8.92 -17.40
C LYS A 191 12.44 10.11 -18.34
N LYS A 192 11.27 10.33 -18.93
CA LYS A 192 11.06 11.37 -19.95
C LYS A 192 10.41 12.62 -19.40
N PHE A 193 9.74 12.52 -18.25
CA PHE A 193 9.06 13.63 -17.59
C PHE A 193 8.97 13.39 -16.07
N HIS A 194 8.73 14.47 -15.32
CA HIS A 194 8.48 14.40 -13.89
C HIS A 194 7.09 13.80 -13.63
N GLY A 195 6.99 12.86 -12.68
CA GLY A 195 5.77 12.09 -12.39
C GLY A 195 5.72 10.74 -13.10
N GLN A 196 6.66 10.43 -14.02
CA GLN A 196 6.66 9.17 -14.75
C GLN A 196 6.90 7.97 -13.83
N MET A 197 7.76 8.09 -12.83
CA MET A 197 8.01 7.04 -11.86
C MET A 197 6.76 6.79 -10.97
N CYS A 198 6.05 7.86 -10.63
CA CYS A 198 4.79 7.75 -9.93
C CYS A 198 3.74 6.97 -10.75
N LEU A 199 3.62 7.25 -12.04
CA LEU A 199 2.73 6.48 -12.94
C LEU A 199 3.15 5.01 -13.03
N PHE A 200 4.45 4.71 -13.16
CA PHE A 200 4.93 3.33 -13.19
C PHE A 200 4.61 2.58 -11.90
N TYR A 201 4.79 3.26 -10.76
CA TYR A 201 4.42 2.68 -9.48
C TYR A 201 2.90 2.41 -9.39
N LEU A 202 2.07 3.41 -9.70
CA LEU A 202 0.60 3.27 -9.65
C LEU A 202 0.11 2.15 -10.58
N GLY A 203 0.64 2.08 -11.79
CA GLY A 203 0.29 1.03 -12.76
C GLY A 203 0.76 -0.35 -12.30
N GLY A 204 2.02 -0.47 -11.90
CA GLY A 204 2.57 -1.73 -11.38
C GLY A 204 1.87 -2.21 -10.11
N TYR A 205 1.63 -1.30 -9.16
CA TYR A 205 0.85 -1.61 -7.96
C TYR A 205 -0.60 -2.00 -8.30
N GLY A 206 -1.22 -1.24 -9.20
CA GLY A 206 -2.60 -1.48 -9.62
C GLY A 206 -2.83 -2.87 -10.21
N ILE A 207 -1.98 -3.29 -11.15
CA ILE A 207 -2.10 -4.63 -11.76
C ILE A 207 -1.74 -5.74 -10.75
N GLY A 208 -0.74 -5.54 -9.91
CA GLY A 208 -0.42 -6.50 -8.84
C GLY A 208 -1.57 -6.64 -7.85
N ARG A 209 -2.20 -5.53 -7.46
CA ARG A 209 -3.37 -5.54 -6.58
C ARG A 209 -4.56 -6.23 -7.23
N PHE A 210 -4.81 -6.00 -8.51
CA PHE A 210 -5.87 -6.69 -9.25
C PHE A 210 -5.70 -8.20 -9.23
N ILE A 211 -4.48 -8.71 -9.48
CA ILE A 211 -4.18 -10.14 -9.53
C ILE A 211 -4.23 -10.76 -8.13
N ILE A 212 -3.52 -10.18 -7.16
CA ILE A 212 -3.33 -10.79 -5.84
C ILE A 212 -4.62 -10.74 -5.01
N GLU A 213 -5.42 -9.67 -5.15
CA GLU A 213 -6.72 -9.58 -4.47
C GLU A 213 -7.66 -10.71 -4.88
N GLY A 214 -7.55 -11.22 -6.11
CA GLY A 214 -8.32 -12.38 -6.56
C GLY A 214 -8.10 -13.66 -5.75
N ILE A 215 -6.94 -13.78 -5.10
CA ILE A 215 -6.53 -14.96 -4.30
C ILE A 215 -6.91 -14.80 -2.81
N ARG A 216 -7.14 -13.57 -2.34
CA ARG A 216 -7.42 -13.27 -0.93
C ARG A 216 -8.80 -13.77 -0.50
N THR A 217 -8.92 -14.10 0.79
CA THR A 217 -10.19 -14.55 1.41
C THR A 217 -10.97 -13.40 2.06
N ASP A 218 -10.29 -12.36 2.51
CA ASP A 218 -10.85 -11.21 3.23
C ASP A 218 -11.27 -10.04 2.30
N ARG A 219 -11.75 -10.37 1.09
CA ARG A 219 -12.13 -9.39 0.06
C ARG A 219 -13.42 -8.66 0.39
N LEU A 220 -13.41 -7.33 0.23
CA LEU A 220 -14.65 -6.53 0.21
C LEU A 220 -15.24 -6.57 -1.19
N LEU A 221 -16.30 -7.36 -1.38
CA LEU A 221 -16.95 -7.52 -2.68
C LEU A 221 -17.92 -6.38 -2.97
N ILE A 222 -18.04 -6.04 -4.25
CA ILE A 222 -19.09 -5.13 -4.73
C ILE A 222 -20.43 -5.89 -4.67
N PRO A 223 -21.49 -5.32 -4.06
CA PRO A 223 -22.78 -5.98 -3.96
C PRO A 223 -23.28 -6.51 -5.32
N GLY A 224 -23.68 -7.78 -5.35
CA GLY A 224 -24.17 -8.45 -6.57
C GLY A 224 -23.08 -8.92 -7.54
N THR A 225 -21.78 -8.81 -7.17
CA THR A 225 -20.66 -9.26 -8.02
C THR A 225 -19.67 -10.12 -7.25
N GLN A 226 -18.76 -10.78 -7.99
CA GLN A 226 -17.60 -11.50 -7.43
C GLN A 226 -16.32 -10.64 -7.44
N ILE A 227 -16.43 -9.36 -7.80
CA ILE A 227 -15.30 -8.45 -7.96
C ILE A 227 -15.09 -7.70 -6.65
N ALA A 228 -13.87 -7.69 -6.15
CA ALA A 228 -13.53 -6.88 -4.98
C ALA A 228 -13.37 -5.40 -5.37
N VAL A 229 -13.76 -4.50 -4.46
CA VAL A 229 -13.59 -3.05 -4.63
C VAL A 229 -12.14 -2.69 -4.93
N SER A 230 -11.20 -3.33 -4.23
CA SER A 230 -9.76 -3.14 -4.43
C SER A 230 -9.25 -3.68 -5.77
N GLN A 231 -9.88 -4.74 -6.33
CA GLN A 231 -9.58 -5.21 -7.68
C GLN A 231 -9.98 -4.19 -8.73
N LEU A 232 -11.21 -3.65 -8.63
CA LEU A 232 -11.67 -2.62 -9.55
C LEU A 232 -10.79 -1.38 -9.49
N LEU A 233 -10.48 -0.90 -8.27
CA LEU A 233 -9.59 0.23 -8.07
C LEU A 233 -8.19 -0.04 -8.66
N GLY A 234 -7.63 -1.22 -8.45
CA GLY A 234 -6.34 -1.62 -9.01
C GLY A 234 -6.33 -1.57 -10.53
N LEU A 235 -7.37 -2.10 -11.17
CA LEU A 235 -7.52 -2.06 -12.62
C LEU A 235 -7.63 -0.62 -13.15
N LEU A 236 -8.42 0.22 -12.48
CA LEU A 236 -8.58 1.63 -12.86
C LEU A 236 -7.26 2.40 -12.73
N LEU A 237 -6.49 2.16 -11.67
CA LEU A 237 -5.16 2.76 -11.49
C LEU A 237 -4.19 2.32 -12.60
N PHE A 238 -4.23 1.05 -12.99
CA PHE A 238 -3.41 0.54 -14.09
C PHE A 238 -3.76 1.23 -15.41
N ILE A 239 -5.05 1.24 -15.78
CA ILE A 239 -5.53 1.88 -17.02
C ILE A 239 -5.18 3.37 -17.02
N PHE A 240 -5.48 4.07 -15.92
CA PHE A 240 -5.14 5.49 -15.77
C PHE A 240 -3.64 5.75 -15.98
N SER A 241 -2.78 4.93 -15.37
CA SER A 241 -1.34 5.09 -15.46
C SER A 241 -0.82 4.90 -16.88
N VAL A 242 -1.32 3.88 -17.59
CA VAL A 242 -0.93 3.61 -18.98
C VAL A 242 -1.40 4.73 -19.91
N VAL A 243 -2.66 5.13 -19.78
CA VAL A 243 -3.24 6.21 -20.61
C VAL A 243 -2.48 7.52 -20.37
N MET A 244 -2.22 7.88 -19.12
CA MET A 244 -1.51 9.13 -18.79
C MET A 244 -0.05 9.10 -19.26
N ASP A 245 0.67 7.98 -19.14
CA ASP A 245 2.03 7.87 -19.66
C ASP A 245 2.06 8.07 -21.18
N ILE A 246 1.13 7.44 -21.91
CA ILE A 246 1.02 7.60 -23.37
C ILE A 246 0.70 9.05 -23.74
N VAL A 247 -0.32 9.65 -23.12
CA VAL A 247 -0.75 11.03 -23.41
C VAL A 247 0.40 12.02 -23.17
N LEU A 248 1.09 11.90 -22.02
CA LEU A 248 2.18 12.80 -21.68
C LEU A 248 3.38 12.63 -22.61
N ARG A 249 3.70 11.41 -23.05
CA ARG A 249 4.75 11.15 -24.05
C ARG A 249 4.42 11.76 -25.42
N ILE A 250 3.17 11.67 -25.86
CA ILE A 250 2.72 12.28 -27.14
C ILE A 250 2.83 13.80 -27.07
N ARG A 251 2.37 14.41 -25.97
CA ARG A 251 2.48 15.87 -25.76
C ARG A 251 3.93 16.36 -25.80
N LEU A 252 4.85 15.63 -25.19
CA LEU A 252 6.27 15.96 -25.20
C LEU A 252 6.90 15.86 -26.61
N LYS A 253 6.45 14.91 -27.44
CA LYS A 253 6.90 14.81 -28.84
C LYS A 253 6.35 15.95 -29.67
N GLY A 254 5.06 16.31 -29.51
CA GLY A 254 4.44 17.41 -30.25
C GLY A 254 4.96 18.80 -29.87
N GLY A 255 5.39 19.00 -28.60
CA GLY A 255 6.02 20.26 -28.17
C GLY A 255 7.46 20.49 -28.63
N LYS A 256 8.15 19.44 -29.11
CA LYS A 256 9.48 19.53 -29.70
C LYS A 256 9.45 19.80 -31.24
N SER A 257 8.27 19.77 -31.84
CA SER A 257 8.03 19.99 -33.26
C SER A 257 7.48 21.41 -33.59
N ARG A 258 7.50 22.30 -32.61
CA ARG A 258 7.18 23.73 -32.74
C ARG A 258 8.42 24.55 -32.22
#